data_5dd9ca2f5a574ce78e4600f2098bfb08
#
_entry.id   5dd9ca2f5a574ce78e4600f2098bfb08
#
_cell.length_a   1.000
_cell.length_b   1.000
_cell.length_c   1.000
_cell.angle_alpha   90.00
_cell.angle_beta   90.00
_cell.angle_gamma   90.00
#
_symmetry.space_group_name_H-M   'P 1'
#
loop_
_entity.id
_entity.type
_entity.pdbx_description
1 polymer ?
#
loop_
_entity_poly.entity_id
_entity_poly.type
_entity_poly.pdbx_seq_one_letter_code
_entity_poly.pdbx_strand_id
1 'polypeptide(L)'
;MNKKSRRNFIKNSSVLGAGFFIVPRNVLGGVGHTPPSDQLNLAAIGAGGKGSSDISNSSVNGRERIGALCDVDFAGTAKRTVRKFPKAKLYSDFREMLDKEKDLDAVTISTPDHVHGSAAVYAMERGKHVYVQKPITHNIREARLLTTLARKQKVVTQMGNQGGSNPLLNLVQGWVDSGKVGKISEVKVWTNRPVWPQGIEMMKPDPAKKPDSLNWDLWLGPASDKPYTPNLHPFNWRGWWDYGTGALGDVGCHLIDIPFKALGLKYPTDVECSIGTIFTKMWSADYYPEGCPPSSSVSLHFDATEKNKSPIQMTWSDGGIKPFHPDLLPADVSIEDNGVIMIGEKGVITCDAYGNDPKLYLKGEPVIKGERVKVSEPEFGHQRQWVDACKAGFNSEEHKSLTSSFDYSGPLTETVLMGNIAIRSYNLEEKKEGSSRSSYVGRKKLLWDGDNMKIKNLEAANQFVTRD
;
A
#
# COMPACT_ATOMS: atom_id res chain seq x y z
N MET A 1 22.60 13.94 -27.62
CA MET A 1 22.72 15.40 -27.52
C MET A 1 23.63 15.74 -26.36
N ASN A 2 24.80 16.36 -26.65
CA ASN A 2 25.82 16.66 -25.64
C ASN A 2 25.30 17.61 -24.56
N LYS A 3 25.31 17.18 -23.29
CA LYS A 3 25.09 18.05 -22.12
C LYS A 3 26.23 19.07 -22.06
N LYS A 4 25.96 20.32 -22.41
CA LYS A 4 26.91 21.40 -22.17
C LYS A 4 27.05 21.61 -20.66
N SER A 5 28.25 21.30 -20.13
CA SER A 5 28.59 21.44 -18.72
C SER A 5 28.49 22.91 -18.28
N ARG A 6 27.98 23.20 -17.05
CA ARG A 6 27.97 24.52 -16.39
C ARG A 6 29.35 25.22 -16.48
N ARG A 7 30.42 24.46 -16.42
CA ARG A 7 31.81 24.95 -16.52
C ARG A 7 32.13 25.57 -17.88
N ASN A 8 31.50 25.06 -18.97
CA ASN A 8 31.66 25.65 -20.31
C ASN A 8 30.79 26.89 -20.52
N PHE A 9 29.64 26.99 -19.85
CA PHE A 9 28.83 28.20 -19.87
C PHE A 9 29.54 29.36 -19.17
N ILE A 10 30.13 29.13 -18.00
CA ILE A 10 30.89 30.17 -17.26
C ILE A 10 32.15 30.59 -18.01
N LYS A 11 32.88 29.68 -18.69
CA LYS A 11 34.04 30.03 -19.49
C LYS A 11 33.72 30.87 -20.73
N ASN A 12 32.54 30.66 -21.34
CA ASN A 12 32.14 31.44 -22.52
C ASN A 12 31.48 32.77 -22.17
N SER A 13 31.05 32.99 -20.93
CA SER A 13 30.49 34.25 -20.46
C SER A 13 31.53 35.25 -20.00
N SER A 14 32.78 34.89 -19.86
CA SER A 14 33.86 35.77 -19.41
C SER A 14 34.47 36.66 -20.49
N VAL A 15 33.90 36.68 -21.71
CA VAL A 15 34.42 37.47 -22.86
C VAL A 15 33.54 38.68 -23.21
N LEU A 16 32.39 38.86 -22.56
CA LEU A 16 31.51 40.02 -22.82
C LEU A 16 31.21 40.79 -21.55
N GLY A 17 31.94 41.89 -21.34
CA GLY A 17 31.57 43.07 -20.51
C GLY A 17 31.34 42.80 -19.02
N ALA A 18 32.04 43.52 -18.18
CA ALA A 18 31.87 43.53 -16.72
C ALA A 18 30.47 44.04 -16.28
N GLY A 19 29.46 43.23 -16.48
CA GLY A 19 28.16 43.37 -15.85
C GLY A 19 28.10 42.44 -14.67
N PHE A 20 28.01 42.93 -13.45
CA PHE A 20 27.71 42.13 -12.27
C PHE A 20 26.31 41.53 -12.43
N PHE A 21 26.22 40.26 -12.84
CA PHE A 21 24.96 39.52 -12.73
C PHE A 21 24.76 39.16 -11.25
N ILE A 22 23.87 39.86 -10.57
CA ILE A 22 23.36 39.45 -9.25
C ILE A 22 22.43 38.27 -9.51
N VAL A 23 22.96 37.06 -9.40
CA VAL A 23 22.13 35.85 -9.42
C VAL A 23 21.48 35.76 -8.05
N PRO A 24 20.14 35.81 -7.95
CA PRO A 24 19.45 35.70 -6.68
C PRO A 24 19.88 34.41 -5.92
N ARG A 25 20.03 34.50 -4.59
CA ARG A 25 20.51 33.40 -3.74
C ARG A 25 19.69 32.11 -3.89
N ASN A 26 18.39 32.23 -4.18
CA ASN A 26 17.49 31.12 -4.47
C ASN A 26 17.78 30.37 -5.79
N VAL A 27 18.62 30.94 -6.68
CA VAL A 27 19.04 30.27 -7.93
C VAL A 27 20.38 29.53 -7.77
N LEU A 28 21.23 29.97 -6.84
CA LEU A 28 22.57 29.40 -6.63
C LEU A 28 22.60 28.22 -5.66
N GLY A 29 21.54 27.99 -4.90
CA GLY A 29 21.54 27.02 -3.80
C GLY A 29 22.41 27.49 -2.62
N GLY A 30 22.29 26.84 -1.49
CA GLY A 30 23.06 27.13 -0.27
C GLY A 30 22.36 26.55 0.96
N VAL A 31 22.91 26.80 2.16
CA VAL A 31 22.31 26.28 3.40
C VAL A 31 20.83 26.68 3.49
N GLY A 32 19.94 25.68 3.41
CA GLY A 32 18.47 25.87 3.46
C GLY A 32 17.78 26.20 2.14
N HIS A 33 18.50 26.23 0.98
CA HIS A 33 17.89 26.48 -0.33
C HIS A 33 18.35 25.47 -1.39
N THR A 34 17.42 24.67 -1.93
CA THR A 34 17.66 23.81 -3.09
C THR A 34 17.47 24.64 -4.36
N PRO A 35 18.45 24.70 -5.28
CA PRO A 35 18.29 25.44 -6.55
C PRO A 35 17.14 24.83 -7.36
N PRO A 36 16.39 25.63 -8.14
CA PRO A 36 15.28 25.14 -8.94
C PRO A 36 15.64 24.01 -9.90
N SER A 37 16.90 23.96 -10.37
CA SER A 37 17.43 22.88 -11.24
C SER A 37 17.56 21.53 -10.54
N ASP A 38 17.61 21.53 -9.23
CA ASP A 38 17.83 20.34 -8.41
C ASP A 38 16.54 19.89 -7.68
N GLN A 39 15.44 20.65 -7.87
CA GLN A 39 14.11 20.32 -7.37
C GLN A 39 13.37 19.45 -8.38
N LEU A 40 12.66 18.42 -7.90
CA LEU A 40 11.64 17.75 -8.69
C LEU A 40 10.36 18.61 -8.71
N ASN A 41 9.64 18.56 -9.82
CA ASN A 41 8.30 19.10 -9.96
C ASN A 41 7.30 17.98 -9.69
N LEU A 42 6.69 17.99 -8.50
CA LEU A 42 5.80 16.95 -8.01
C LEU A 42 4.33 17.34 -8.19
N ALA A 43 3.47 16.35 -8.35
CA ALA A 43 2.03 16.52 -8.23
C ALA A 43 1.42 15.45 -7.29
N ALA A 44 0.21 15.73 -6.79
CA ALA A 44 -0.59 14.76 -6.04
C ALA A 44 -1.87 14.42 -6.81
N ILE A 45 -2.20 13.12 -6.88
CA ILE A 45 -3.49 12.59 -7.28
C ILE A 45 -4.16 12.03 -6.03
N GLY A 46 -5.29 12.62 -5.61
CA GLY A 46 -5.82 12.46 -4.26
C GLY A 46 -5.02 13.32 -3.28
N ALA A 47 -5.29 14.62 -3.26
CA ALA A 47 -4.54 15.61 -2.47
C ALA A 47 -5.07 15.77 -1.03
N GLY A 48 -6.24 15.16 -0.70
CA GLY A 48 -6.85 15.18 0.62
C GLY A 48 -6.36 14.05 1.53
N GLY A 49 -6.79 14.04 2.78
CA GLY A 49 -6.53 12.93 3.73
C GLY A 49 -5.06 12.51 3.79
N LYS A 50 -4.77 11.25 3.51
CA LYS A 50 -3.41 10.69 3.47
C LYS A 50 -2.54 11.38 2.42
N GLY A 51 -3.10 11.73 1.26
CA GLY A 51 -2.37 12.42 0.20
C GLY A 51 -1.81 13.77 0.63
N SER A 52 -2.47 14.46 1.55
CA SER A 52 -1.94 15.71 2.14
C SER A 52 -0.62 15.49 2.89
N SER A 53 -0.48 14.37 3.62
CA SER A 53 0.78 14.02 4.29
C SER A 53 1.82 13.52 3.30
N ASP A 54 1.45 12.69 2.33
CA ASP A 54 2.38 12.12 1.36
C ASP A 54 3.06 13.20 0.53
N ILE A 55 2.30 14.12 -0.06
CA ILE A 55 2.87 15.20 -0.86
C ILE A 55 3.67 16.18 0.01
N SER A 56 3.25 16.39 1.26
CA SER A 56 3.98 17.25 2.21
C SER A 56 5.31 16.63 2.61
N ASN A 57 5.33 15.33 2.93
CA ASN A 57 6.55 14.61 3.30
C ASN A 57 7.48 14.43 2.10
N SER A 58 6.95 14.34 0.88
CA SER A 58 7.75 14.34 -0.34
C SER A 58 8.44 15.68 -0.56
N SER A 59 7.76 16.82 -0.34
CA SER A 59 8.32 18.14 -0.58
C SER A 59 9.24 18.66 0.53
N VAL A 60 9.10 18.20 1.73
CA VAL A 60 9.76 18.61 2.99
C VAL A 60 10.30 20.03 2.98
N ASN A 61 9.52 20.96 3.56
CA ASN A 61 9.93 22.37 3.73
C ASN A 61 10.34 23.07 2.41
N GLY A 62 9.73 22.69 1.28
CA GLY A 62 9.99 23.32 -0.01
C GLY A 62 11.28 22.86 -0.71
N ARG A 63 11.84 21.70 -0.31
CA ARG A 63 12.96 21.10 -1.06
C ARG A 63 12.56 20.69 -2.48
N GLU A 64 11.27 20.37 -2.70
CA GLU A 64 10.71 20.08 -4.01
C GLU A 64 9.58 21.07 -4.36
N ARG A 65 9.36 21.29 -5.64
CA ARG A 65 8.25 22.09 -6.14
C ARG A 65 6.99 21.25 -6.20
N ILE A 66 5.85 21.80 -5.75
CA ILE A 66 4.54 21.20 -5.99
C ILE A 66 3.88 22.00 -7.12
N GLY A 67 3.86 21.41 -8.33
CA GLY A 67 3.36 22.04 -9.54
C GLY A 67 1.86 21.91 -9.70
N ALA A 68 1.27 20.77 -9.30
CA ALA A 68 -0.15 20.53 -9.44
C ALA A 68 -0.73 19.66 -8.30
N LEU A 69 -2.01 19.85 -8.04
CA LEU A 69 -2.84 19.01 -7.16
C LEU A 69 -4.07 18.57 -7.93
N CYS A 70 -4.36 17.29 -7.89
CA CYS A 70 -5.58 16.69 -8.43
C CYS A 70 -6.41 16.11 -7.30
N ASP A 71 -7.67 16.53 -7.20
CA ASP A 71 -8.63 15.97 -6.23
C ASP A 71 -10.07 16.20 -6.72
N VAL A 72 -10.96 15.34 -6.33
CA VAL A 72 -12.38 15.43 -6.68
C VAL A 72 -13.20 16.26 -5.68
N ASP A 73 -12.57 16.71 -4.57
CA ASP A 73 -13.23 17.48 -3.50
C ASP A 73 -12.30 18.52 -2.88
N PHE A 74 -12.01 19.58 -3.61
CA PHE A 74 -11.11 20.67 -3.17
C PHE A 74 -11.64 21.50 -2.01
N ALA A 75 -12.94 21.69 -1.92
CA ALA A 75 -13.53 22.46 -0.82
C ALA A 75 -13.72 21.65 0.46
N GLY A 76 -13.75 20.31 0.35
CA GLY A 76 -13.84 19.36 1.45
C GLY A 76 -12.46 18.81 1.85
N THR A 77 -12.14 17.60 1.39
CA THR A 77 -10.99 16.82 1.85
C THR A 77 -9.65 17.44 1.50
N ALA A 78 -9.49 18.04 0.33
CA ALA A 78 -8.22 18.61 -0.13
C ALA A 78 -7.99 20.09 0.30
N LYS A 79 -8.95 20.72 0.98
CA LYS A 79 -8.91 22.14 1.34
C LYS A 79 -7.63 22.58 2.06
N ARG A 80 -7.11 21.74 2.99
CA ARG A 80 -5.88 22.05 3.74
C ARG A 80 -4.66 22.03 2.83
N THR A 81 -4.59 21.09 1.91
CA THR A 81 -3.47 20.94 0.97
C THR A 81 -3.40 22.07 -0.02
N VAL A 82 -4.56 22.51 -0.55
CA VAL A 82 -4.64 23.70 -1.41
C VAL A 82 -4.10 24.95 -0.69
N ARG A 83 -4.49 25.14 0.58
CA ARG A 83 -3.96 26.26 1.37
C ARG A 83 -2.46 26.18 1.64
N LYS A 84 -1.93 24.97 1.78
CA LYS A 84 -0.50 24.72 2.01
C LYS A 84 0.32 24.98 0.75
N PHE A 85 -0.22 24.67 -0.42
CA PHE A 85 0.44 24.81 -1.73
C PHE A 85 -0.34 25.74 -2.67
N PRO A 86 -0.44 27.05 -2.34
CA PRO A 86 -1.32 28.00 -3.05
C PRO A 86 -0.87 28.30 -4.49
N LYS A 87 0.36 27.91 -4.87
CA LYS A 87 0.89 28.10 -6.23
C LYS A 87 0.68 26.87 -7.12
N ALA A 88 0.22 25.75 -6.56
CA ALA A 88 -0.05 24.55 -7.33
C ALA A 88 -1.29 24.73 -8.19
N LYS A 89 -1.24 24.26 -9.44
CA LYS A 89 -2.42 24.24 -10.31
C LYS A 89 -3.39 23.17 -9.84
N LEU A 90 -4.69 23.42 -9.98
CA LEU A 90 -5.74 22.52 -9.49
C LEU A 90 -6.44 21.84 -10.67
N TYR A 91 -6.62 20.52 -10.55
CA TYR A 91 -7.27 19.66 -11.55
C TYR A 91 -8.23 18.71 -10.86
N SER A 92 -9.44 18.54 -11.36
CA SER A 92 -10.35 17.51 -10.86
C SER A 92 -10.07 16.14 -11.50
N ASP A 93 -9.56 16.11 -12.72
CA ASP A 93 -9.22 14.90 -13.47
C ASP A 93 -7.68 14.76 -13.61
N PHE A 94 -7.14 13.66 -13.12
CA PHE A 94 -5.70 13.38 -13.20
C PHE A 94 -5.20 13.20 -14.64
N ARG A 95 -6.08 12.77 -15.55
CA ARG A 95 -5.75 12.61 -16.98
C ARG A 95 -5.49 13.97 -17.60
N GLU A 96 -6.38 14.93 -17.33
CA GLU A 96 -6.21 16.31 -17.77
C GLU A 96 -4.93 16.94 -17.20
N MET A 97 -4.66 16.73 -15.90
CA MET A 97 -3.45 17.21 -15.25
C MET A 97 -2.19 16.68 -15.93
N LEU A 98 -2.09 15.36 -16.12
CA LEU A 98 -0.91 14.72 -16.70
C LEU A 98 -0.74 15.01 -18.19
N ASP A 99 -1.82 15.34 -18.90
CA ASP A 99 -1.78 15.75 -20.29
C ASP A 99 -1.35 17.21 -20.47
N LYS A 100 -1.69 18.10 -19.55
CA LYS A 100 -1.33 19.53 -19.61
C LYS A 100 0.01 19.83 -18.97
N GLU A 101 0.35 19.22 -17.84
CA GLU A 101 1.57 19.52 -17.07
C GLU A 101 2.72 18.58 -17.47
N LYS A 102 3.32 18.84 -18.63
CA LYS A 102 4.39 17.98 -19.19
C LYS A 102 5.70 18.03 -18.39
N ASP A 103 5.93 19.11 -17.63
CA ASP A 103 7.11 19.36 -16.82
C ASP A 103 7.07 18.72 -15.42
N LEU A 104 6.01 17.98 -15.09
CA LEU A 104 6.00 17.15 -13.89
C LEU A 104 7.03 16.01 -14.02
N ASP A 105 7.75 15.73 -12.94
CA ASP A 105 8.71 14.63 -12.85
C ASP A 105 8.10 13.38 -12.21
N ALA A 106 7.30 13.60 -11.15
CA ALA A 106 6.77 12.50 -10.35
C ALA A 106 5.43 12.86 -9.70
N VAL A 107 4.64 11.82 -9.34
CA VAL A 107 3.33 11.98 -8.73
C VAL A 107 3.14 11.07 -7.53
N THR A 108 2.49 11.59 -6.48
CA THR A 108 1.93 10.77 -5.41
C THR A 108 0.48 10.43 -5.75
N ILE A 109 0.08 9.17 -5.53
CA ILE A 109 -1.27 8.66 -5.78
C ILE A 109 -1.83 8.14 -4.46
N SER A 110 -2.79 8.88 -3.90
CA SER A 110 -3.36 8.61 -2.56
C SER A 110 -4.89 8.71 -2.60
N THR A 111 -5.46 8.14 -3.65
CA THR A 111 -6.91 8.00 -3.87
C THR A 111 -7.48 6.81 -3.08
N PRO A 112 -8.78 6.51 -3.16
CA PRO A 112 -9.30 5.19 -2.82
C PRO A 112 -8.66 4.07 -3.67
N ASP A 113 -8.62 2.84 -3.13
CA ASP A 113 -7.87 1.70 -3.69
C ASP A 113 -8.22 1.43 -5.16
N HIS A 114 -9.50 1.55 -5.53
CA HIS A 114 -10.00 1.25 -6.88
C HIS A 114 -9.44 2.16 -7.98
N VAL A 115 -8.89 3.34 -7.64
CA VAL A 115 -8.34 4.29 -8.61
C VAL A 115 -6.81 4.15 -8.75
N HIS A 116 -6.13 3.51 -7.78
CA HIS A 116 -4.67 3.41 -7.74
C HIS A 116 -4.09 2.89 -9.05
N GLY A 117 -4.59 1.75 -9.54
CA GLY A 117 -4.08 1.09 -10.74
C GLY A 117 -4.18 1.97 -11.98
N SER A 118 -5.37 2.53 -12.25
CA SER A 118 -5.60 3.37 -13.44
C SER A 118 -4.78 4.66 -13.42
N ALA A 119 -4.68 5.33 -12.27
CA ALA A 119 -3.90 6.55 -12.13
C ALA A 119 -2.39 6.28 -12.29
N ALA A 120 -1.89 5.16 -11.71
CA ALA A 120 -0.49 4.77 -11.81
C ALA A 120 -0.11 4.39 -13.25
N VAL A 121 -0.92 3.60 -13.95
CA VAL A 121 -0.70 3.28 -15.38
C VAL A 121 -0.60 4.55 -16.21
N TYR A 122 -1.57 5.46 -16.04
CA TYR A 122 -1.64 6.69 -16.82
C TYR A 122 -0.42 7.59 -16.61
N ALA A 123 0.07 7.66 -15.36
CA ALA A 123 1.27 8.42 -15.03
C ALA A 123 2.56 7.77 -15.57
N MET A 124 2.71 6.44 -15.36
CA MET A 124 3.91 5.72 -15.77
C MET A 124 4.06 5.66 -17.31
N GLU A 125 2.96 5.54 -18.07
CA GLU A 125 3.00 5.59 -19.54
C GLU A 125 3.50 6.96 -20.06
N ARG A 126 3.40 8.01 -19.24
CA ARG A 126 3.94 9.34 -19.51
C ARG A 126 5.35 9.56 -18.94
N GLY A 127 5.99 8.47 -18.49
CA GLY A 127 7.35 8.51 -17.95
C GLY A 127 7.45 9.17 -16.57
N LYS A 128 6.34 9.33 -15.84
CA LYS A 128 6.36 9.92 -14.50
C LYS A 128 6.70 8.87 -13.45
N HIS A 129 7.58 9.22 -12.51
CA HIS A 129 7.82 8.42 -11.31
C HIS A 129 6.57 8.42 -10.42
N VAL A 130 6.31 7.31 -9.72
CA VAL A 130 5.08 7.18 -8.93
C VAL A 130 5.33 6.70 -7.50
N TYR A 131 4.66 7.34 -6.56
CA TYR A 131 4.45 6.85 -5.20
C TYR A 131 2.99 6.52 -5.04
N VAL A 132 2.63 5.28 -4.80
CA VAL A 132 1.23 4.83 -4.75
C VAL A 132 0.90 4.33 -3.35
N GLN A 133 -0.19 4.80 -2.76
CA GLN A 133 -0.66 4.30 -1.47
C GLN A 133 -0.98 2.79 -1.54
N LYS A 134 -0.93 2.17 -0.37
CA LYS A 134 -1.20 0.74 -0.20
C LYS A 134 -2.72 0.46 -0.13
N PRO A 135 -3.12 -0.72 -0.64
CA PRO A 135 -2.36 -1.60 -1.55
C PRO A 135 -2.12 -0.88 -2.89
N ILE A 136 -1.04 -1.24 -3.63
CA ILE A 136 -0.75 -0.49 -4.88
C ILE A 136 -1.86 -0.59 -5.92
N THR A 137 -2.72 -1.60 -5.81
CA THR A 137 -3.87 -1.84 -6.70
C THR A 137 -5.01 -2.52 -5.97
N HIS A 138 -6.17 -2.51 -6.61
CA HIS A 138 -7.40 -3.10 -6.12
C HIS A 138 -7.52 -4.61 -6.44
N ASN A 139 -6.80 -5.12 -7.43
CA ASN A 139 -6.77 -6.53 -7.84
C ASN A 139 -5.37 -7.00 -8.22
N ILE A 140 -5.19 -8.32 -8.31
CA ILE A 140 -3.87 -8.95 -8.55
C ILE A 140 -3.34 -8.64 -9.94
N ARG A 141 -4.20 -8.66 -10.97
CA ARG A 141 -3.78 -8.39 -12.36
C ARG A 141 -3.19 -6.99 -12.51
N GLU A 142 -3.81 -6.00 -11.88
CA GLU A 142 -3.29 -4.63 -11.88
C GLU A 142 -1.90 -4.58 -11.20
N ALA A 143 -1.67 -5.28 -10.08
CA ALA A 143 -0.37 -5.30 -9.39
C ALA A 143 0.75 -5.84 -10.28
N ARG A 144 0.49 -6.93 -11.02
CA ARG A 144 1.42 -7.48 -12.03
C ARG A 144 1.67 -6.53 -13.19
N LEU A 145 0.61 -5.87 -13.68
CA LEU A 145 0.70 -4.87 -14.73
C LEU A 145 1.61 -3.72 -14.30
N LEU A 146 1.38 -3.14 -13.11
CA LEU A 146 2.19 -2.02 -12.61
C LEU A 146 3.66 -2.40 -12.45
N THR A 147 3.97 -3.57 -11.89
CA THR A 147 5.34 -4.06 -11.75
C THR A 147 6.04 -4.19 -13.11
N THR A 148 5.35 -4.76 -14.10
CA THR A 148 5.89 -4.92 -15.45
C THR A 148 6.06 -3.58 -16.17
N LEU A 149 5.07 -2.68 -16.02
CA LEU A 149 5.08 -1.36 -16.65
C LEU A 149 6.20 -0.47 -16.08
N ALA A 150 6.44 -0.52 -14.76
CA ALA A 150 7.51 0.23 -14.12
C ALA A 150 8.88 -0.08 -14.73
N ARG A 151 9.17 -1.37 -14.95
CA ARG A 151 10.41 -1.82 -15.60
C ARG A 151 10.49 -1.38 -17.06
N LYS A 152 9.38 -1.53 -17.80
CA LYS A 152 9.29 -1.14 -19.22
C LYS A 152 9.51 0.35 -19.42
N GLN A 153 8.89 1.18 -18.59
CA GLN A 153 8.98 2.64 -18.68
C GLN A 153 10.22 3.21 -17.97
N LYS A 154 10.98 2.37 -17.25
CA LYS A 154 12.17 2.76 -16.47
C LYS A 154 11.86 3.89 -15.49
N VAL A 155 10.75 3.79 -14.79
CA VAL A 155 10.31 4.75 -13.77
C VAL A 155 10.56 4.23 -12.36
N VAL A 156 10.90 5.14 -11.46
CA VAL A 156 11.10 4.85 -10.04
C VAL A 156 9.73 4.78 -9.36
N THR A 157 9.51 3.73 -8.59
CA THR A 157 8.22 3.45 -7.95
C THR A 157 8.40 3.16 -6.46
N GLN A 158 7.39 3.50 -5.65
CA GLN A 158 7.33 3.15 -4.23
C GLN A 158 5.88 2.98 -3.79
N MET A 159 5.60 1.93 -3.00
CA MET A 159 4.33 1.77 -2.30
C MET A 159 4.33 2.55 -0.98
N GLY A 160 3.18 3.04 -0.57
CA GLY A 160 2.99 3.82 0.66
C GLY A 160 2.86 3.00 1.95
N ASN A 161 3.65 1.93 2.13
CA ASN A 161 3.76 1.17 3.38
C ASN A 161 4.93 1.69 4.22
N GLN A 162 4.78 2.85 4.82
CA GLN A 162 5.85 3.64 5.45
C GLN A 162 6.67 2.88 6.50
N GLY A 163 6.04 1.94 7.23
CA GLY A 163 6.72 1.02 8.14
C GLY A 163 7.86 0.23 7.50
N GLY A 164 7.80 -0.01 6.18
CA GLY A 164 8.86 -0.67 5.42
C GLY A 164 10.22 0.03 5.46
N SER A 165 10.24 1.33 5.78
CA SER A 165 11.46 2.13 5.99
C SER A 165 11.85 2.27 7.47
N ASN A 166 11.17 1.58 8.40
CA ASN A 166 11.56 1.59 9.81
C ASN A 166 12.90 0.85 10.00
N PRO A 167 13.95 1.51 10.55
CA PRO A 167 15.24 0.88 10.76
C PRO A 167 15.19 -0.37 11.65
N LEU A 168 14.18 -0.50 12.52
CA LEU A 168 14.00 -1.66 13.38
C LEU A 168 13.68 -2.95 12.62
N LEU A 169 13.21 -2.86 11.38
CA LEU A 169 13.02 -4.03 10.53
C LEU A 169 14.34 -4.72 10.18
N ASN A 170 15.45 -3.98 10.09
CA ASN A 170 16.77 -4.55 9.90
C ASN A 170 17.20 -5.40 11.11
N LEU A 171 16.78 -5.03 12.31
CA LEU A 171 17.02 -5.82 13.52
C LEU A 171 16.24 -7.14 13.48
N VAL A 172 14.93 -7.08 13.14
CA VAL A 172 14.09 -8.27 12.97
C VAL A 172 14.70 -9.20 11.92
N GLN A 173 15.11 -8.66 10.79
CA GLN A 173 15.78 -9.41 9.73
C GLN A 173 17.09 -10.03 10.22
N GLY A 174 17.91 -9.28 10.98
CA GLY A 174 19.16 -9.77 11.58
C GLY A 174 18.94 -10.94 12.54
N TRP A 175 17.86 -10.94 13.31
CA TRP A 175 17.52 -12.08 14.18
C TRP A 175 17.17 -13.33 13.38
N VAL A 176 16.45 -13.18 12.25
CA VAL A 176 16.15 -14.28 11.34
C VAL A 176 17.42 -14.78 10.64
N ASP A 177 18.19 -13.88 10.02
CA ASP A 177 19.40 -14.21 9.24
C ASP A 177 20.49 -14.86 10.12
N SER A 178 20.57 -14.50 11.40
CA SER A 178 21.52 -15.12 12.37
C SER A 178 21.11 -16.52 12.84
N GLY A 179 19.89 -16.99 12.50
CA GLY A 179 19.36 -18.27 12.95
C GLY A 179 19.06 -18.37 14.46
N LYS A 180 19.04 -17.25 15.18
CA LYS A 180 18.75 -17.22 16.63
C LYS A 180 17.39 -17.81 16.96
N VAL A 181 16.38 -17.52 16.16
CA VAL A 181 15.01 -18.01 16.37
C VAL A 181 14.79 -19.45 15.82
N GLY A 182 15.75 -20.00 15.08
CA GLY A 182 15.62 -21.26 14.35
C GLY A 182 14.77 -21.10 13.10
N LYS A 183 14.33 -22.21 12.51
CA LYS A 183 13.42 -22.19 11.36
C LYS A 183 12.05 -21.71 11.81
N ILE A 184 11.49 -20.74 11.12
CA ILE A 184 10.14 -20.21 11.37
C ILE A 184 9.15 -21.04 10.56
N SER A 185 8.15 -21.61 11.22
CA SER A 185 7.07 -22.40 10.59
C SER A 185 5.72 -21.72 10.63
N GLU A 186 5.50 -20.83 11.61
CA GLU A 186 4.25 -20.12 11.76
C GLU A 186 4.47 -18.61 11.88
N VAL A 187 3.56 -17.85 11.25
CA VAL A 187 3.46 -16.40 11.38
C VAL A 187 2.01 -16.06 11.70
N LYS A 188 1.80 -15.30 12.76
CA LYS A 188 0.48 -14.79 13.15
C LYS A 188 0.47 -13.28 12.98
N VAL A 189 -0.49 -12.79 12.19
CA VAL A 189 -0.67 -11.37 11.89
C VAL A 189 -2.11 -11.00 12.22
N TRP A 190 -2.33 -9.95 12.99
CA TRP A 190 -3.69 -9.56 13.38
C TRP A 190 -3.84 -8.07 13.55
N THR A 191 -5.12 -7.62 13.49
CA THR A 191 -5.50 -6.22 13.67
C THR A 191 -6.87 -6.08 14.29
N ASN A 192 -7.10 -4.98 15.00
CA ASN A 192 -8.42 -4.59 15.47
C ASN A 192 -9.31 -3.92 14.41
N ARG A 193 -8.78 -3.74 13.18
CA ARG A 193 -9.56 -3.24 12.04
C ARG A 193 -10.67 -4.24 11.68
N PRO A 194 -11.80 -3.76 11.10
CA PRO A 194 -12.08 -2.41 10.59
C PRO A 194 -12.48 -1.41 11.69
N VAL A 195 -12.20 -0.11 11.45
CA VAL A 195 -12.74 1.02 12.24
C VAL A 195 -13.73 1.85 11.41
N TRP A 196 -14.23 1.28 10.35
CA TRP A 196 -15.27 1.78 9.45
C TRP A 196 -16.38 0.75 9.34
N PRO A 197 -17.60 1.15 8.86
CA PRO A 197 -18.69 0.22 8.64
C PRO A 197 -18.26 -0.91 7.68
N GLN A 198 -18.42 -2.16 8.14
CA GLN A 198 -18.10 -3.37 7.39
C GLN A 198 -18.98 -4.52 7.91
N GLY A 199 -19.40 -5.45 7.03
CA GLY A 199 -20.30 -6.53 7.40
C GLY A 199 -21.77 -6.10 7.59
N ILE A 200 -22.14 -4.96 7.05
CA ILE A 200 -23.50 -4.40 7.10
C ILE A 200 -24.00 -4.07 5.69
N GLU A 201 -25.29 -3.86 5.53
CA GLU A 201 -25.89 -3.42 4.28
C GLU A 201 -25.35 -2.02 3.88
N MET A 202 -25.01 -1.84 2.61
CA MET A 202 -24.66 -0.54 2.09
C MET A 202 -25.86 0.42 2.17
N MET A 203 -25.59 1.66 2.53
CA MET A 203 -26.64 2.68 2.53
C MET A 203 -27.26 2.83 1.14
N LYS A 204 -28.56 3.10 1.09
CA LYS A 204 -29.24 3.37 -0.17
C LYS A 204 -28.69 4.65 -0.83
N PRO A 205 -28.58 4.67 -2.16
CA PRO A 205 -28.21 5.90 -2.87
C PRO A 205 -29.13 7.07 -2.52
N ASP A 206 -28.53 8.23 -2.34
CA ASP A 206 -29.26 9.48 -2.06
C ASP A 206 -28.51 10.66 -2.72
N PRO A 207 -28.76 10.92 -4.01
CA PRO A 207 -28.11 12.01 -4.76
C PRO A 207 -28.31 13.38 -4.13
N ALA A 208 -29.41 13.61 -3.40
CA ALA A 208 -29.69 14.89 -2.75
C ALA A 208 -28.71 15.22 -1.60
N LYS A 209 -28.04 14.22 -1.05
CA LYS A 209 -27.02 14.37 0.01
C LYS A 209 -25.60 14.51 -0.53
N LYS A 210 -25.41 14.49 -1.85
CA LYS A 210 -24.08 14.67 -2.43
C LYS A 210 -23.56 16.08 -2.13
N PRO A 211 -22.35 16.23 -1.54
CA PRO A 211 -21.74 17.56 -1.40
C PRO A 211 -21.55 18.23 -2.77
N ASP A 212 -21.88 19.53 -2.87
CA ASP A 212 -21.71 20.29 -4.12
C ASP A 212 -20.26 20.32 -4.61
N SER A 213 -19.29 20.26 -3.67
CA SER A 213 -17.87 20.26 -3.98
C SER A 213 -17.34 18.93 -4.51
N LEU A 214 -18.09 17.83 -4.37
CA LEU A 214 -17.65 16.51 -4.76
C LEU A 214 -18.02 16.20 -6.21
N ASN A 215 -17.02 15.94 -7.03
CA ASN A 215 -17.22 15.34 -8.35
C ASN A 215 -17.35 13.81 -8.20
N TRP A 216 -18.59 13.33 -8.16
CA TRP A 216 -18.87 11.92 -7.90
C TRP A 216 -18.47 11.00 -9.05
N ASP A 217 -18.65 11.40 -10.29
CA ASP A 217 -18.28 10.60 -11.48
C ASP A 217 -16.76 10.36 -11.51
N LEU A 218 -15.96 11.39 -11.25
CA LEU A 218 -14.50 11.25 -11.15
C LEU A 218 -14.08 10.46 -9.89
N TRP A 219 -14.87 10.52 -8.81
CA TRP A 219 -14.63 9.70 -7.63
C TRP A 219 -14.88 8.21 -7.90
N LEU A 220 -15.93 7.87 -8.64
CA LEU A 220 -16.21 6.51 -9.09
C LEU A 220 -15.10 5.99 -10.00
N GLY A 221 -14.57 6.82 -10.89
CA GLY A 221 -13.48 6.46 -11.78
C GLY A 221 -13.73 5.15 -12.54
N PRO A 222 -12.93 4.10 -12.32
CA PRO A 222 -13.11 2.81 -12.99
C PRO A 222 -14.14 1.89 -12.31
N ALA A 223 -14.78 2.30 -11.22
CA ALA A 223 -15.87 1.52 -10.61
C ALA A 223 -17.16 1.65 -11.43
N SER A 224 -18.12 0.75 -11.19
CA SER A 224 -19.43 0.79 -11.86
C SER A 224 -20.13 2.13 -11.62
N ASP A 225 -20.76 2.65 -12.66
CA ASP A 225 -21.58 3.86 -12.56
C ASP A 225 -22.78 3.63 -11.62
N LYS A 226 -22.80 4.36 -10.52
CA LYS A 226 -23.84 4.27 -9.47
C LYS A 226 -24.16 5.67 -8.94
N PRO A 227 -25.43 5.93 -8.59
CA PRO A 227 -25.80 7.17 -7.93
C PRO A 227 -25.05 7.36 -6.61
N TYR A 228 -24.87 8.62 -6.20
CA TYR A 228 -24.19 8.94 -4.96
C TYR A 228 -24.80 8.19 -3.78
N THR A 229 -23.91 7.52 -3.04
CA THR A 229 -24.25 6.78 -1.81
C THR A 229 -23.58 7.51 -0.63
N PRO A 230 -24.37 7.97 0.35
CA PRO A 230 -23.84 8.63 1.55
C PRO A 230 -22.86 7.74 2.30
N ASN A 231 -21.97 8.36 3.06
CA ASN A 231 -20.95 7.73 3.92
C ASN A 231 -19.84 6.93 3.25
N LEU A 232 -19.83 6.75 1.94
CA LEU A 232 -18.67 6.14 1.25
C LEU A 232 -17.46 7.09 1.29
N HIS A 233 -17.61 8.28 0.73
CA HIS A 233 -16.61 9.35 0.80
C HIS A 233 -16.69 10.06 2.18
N PRO A 234 -15.56 10.44 2.80
CA PRO A 234 -14.19 10.32 2.31
C PRO A 234 -13.44 9.07 2.81
N PHE A 235 -14.00 8.26 3.70
CA PHE A 235 -13.23 7.25 4.44
C PHE A 235 -13.81 5.83 4.37
N ASN A 236 -15.13 5.68 4.46
CA ASN A 236 -15.79 4.40 4.69
C ASN A 236 -15.86 3.49 3.45
N TRP A 237 -15.49 3.99 2.26
CA TRP A 237 -15.39 3.21 1.02
C TRP A 237 -14.61 1.89 1.18
N ARG A 238 -13.75 1.80 2.18
CA ARG A 238 -12.91 0.63 2.50
C ARG A 238 -13.69 -0.65 2.75
N GLY A 239 -14.92 -0.52 3.27
CA GLY A 239 -15.79 -1.65 3.62
C GLY A 239 -16.53 -2.28 2.44
N TRP A 240 -16.38 -1.76 1.22
CA TRP A 240 -17.11 -2.25 0.03
C TRP A 240 -16.15 -2.59 -1.11
N TRP A 241 -16.36 -3.78 -1.69
CA TRP A 241 -15.46 -4.37 -2.69
C TRP A 241 -15.34 -3.58 -3.99
N ASP A 242 -16.29 -2.73 -4.34
CA ASP A 242 -16.18 -1.89 -5.54
C ASP A 242 -15.11 -0.80 -5.39
N TYR A 243 -14.80 -0.38 -4.16
CA TYR A 243 -13.97 0.78 -3.89
C TYR A 243 -12.75 0.49 -3.04
N GLY A 244 -12.84 -0.50 -2.14
CA GLY A 244 -11.83 -0.83 -1.17
C GLY A 244 -11.51 -2.32 -1.10
N THR A 245 -10.57 -2.65 -0.24
CA THR A 245 -10.03 -3.98 -0.09
C THR A 245 -10.18 -4.53 1.33
N GLY A 246 -11.10 -3.93 2.12
CA GLY A 246 -11.40 -4.34 3.48
C GLY A 246 -10.26 -4.14 4.46
N ALA A 247 -10.39 -4.72 5.65
CA ALA A 247 -9.37 -4.63 6.69
C ALA A 247 -8.04 -5.24 6.25
N LEU A 248 -8.07 -6.37 5.55
CA LEU A 248 -6.85 -7.04 5.06
C LEU A 248 -6.08 -6.16 4.07
N GLY A 249 -6.75 -5.58 3.07
CA GLY A 249 -6.09 -4.69 2.11
C GLY A 249 -5.59 -3.40 2.75
N ASP A 250 -6.38 -2.80 3.64
CA ASP A 250 -6.01 -1.53 4.28
C ASP A 250 -4.79 -1.66 5.21
N VAL A 251 -4.66 -2.74 5.98
CA VAL A 251 -3.59 -2.85 7.01
C VAL A 251 -2.62 -3.99 6.72
N GLY A 252 -3.00 -4.98 5.92
CA GLY A 252 -2.16 -6.13 5.60
C GLY A 252 -0.80 -5.75 5.00
N CYS A 253 -0.76 -4.75 4.11
CA CYS A 253 0.49 -4.27 3.54
C CYS A 253 1.45 -3.62 4.56
N HIS A 254 1.00 -3.29 5.76
CA HIS A 254 1.87 -2.81 6.84
C HIS A 254 2.35 -3.94 7.75
N LEU A 255 1.43 -4.85 8.12
CA LEU A 255 1.71 -5.92 9.06
C LEU A 255 2.41 -7.11 8.39
N ILE A 256 1.92 -7.55 7.23
CA ILE A 256 2.51 -8.66 6.47
C ILE A 256 3.88 -8.27 5.89
N ASP A 257 4.13 -7.00 5.62
CA ASP A 257 5.44 -6.49 5.17
C ASP A 257 6.60 -6.97 6.06
N ILE A 258 6.39 -7.03 7.37
CA ILE A 258 7.41 -7.40 8.35
C ILE A 258 7.92 -8.83 8.14
N PRO A 259 7.08 -9.88 8.24
CA PRO A 259 7.52 -11.24 7.97
C PRO A 259 7.83 -11.47 6.49
N PHE A 260 7.16 -10.77 5.56
CA PHE A 260 7.39 -10.89 4.13
C PHE A 260 8.84 -10.54 3.78
N LYS A 261 9.34 -9.43 4.32
CA LYS A 261 10.72 -8.98 4.15
C LYS A 261 11.71 -9.86 4.91
N ALA A 262 11.45 -10.12 6.18
CA ALA A 262 12.36 -10.87 7.04
C ALA A 262 12.59 -12.30 6.57
N LEU A 263 11.56 -12.95 6.03
CA LEU A 263 11.58 -14.34 5.57
C LEU A 263 11.83 -14.48 4.06
N GLY A 264 11.92 -13.37 3.32
CA GLY A 264 12.13 -13.39 1.87
C GLY A 264 10.97 -14.01 1.10
N LEU A 265 9.73 -13.79 1.55
CA LEU A 265 8.53 -14.34 0.93
C LEU A 265 8.27 -13.73 -0.45
N LYS A 266 7.51 -14.44 -1.28
CA LYS A 266 7.02 -13.96 -2.58
C LYS A 266 5.52 -14.26 -2.71
N TYR A 267 5.18 -15.36 -3.37
CA TYR A 267 3.80 -15.74 -3.60
C TYR A 267 3.40 -16.90 -2.70
N PRO A 268 2.20 -16.87 -2.10
CA PRO A 268 1.69 -18.06 -1.43
C PRO A 268 1.35 -19.15 -2.44
N THR A 269 1.40 -20.39 -2.00
CA THR A 269 1.01 -21.58 -2.81
C THR A 269 -0.49 -21.80 -2.80
N ASP A 270 -1.12 -21.46 -1.71
CA ASP A 270 -2.55 -21.60 -1.49
C ASP A 270 -3.06 -20.64 -0.40
N VAL A 271 -4.37 -20.50 -0.36
CA VAL A 271 -5.08 -19.67 0.63
C VAL A 271 -6.41 -20.31 1.00
N GLU A 272 -6.78 -20.20 2.26
CA GLU A 272 -8.11 -20.53 2.77
C GLU A 272 -8.56 -19.50 3.82
N CYS A 273 -9.85 -19.40 4.09
CA CYS A 273 -10.35 -18.45 5.06
C CYS A 273 -11.59 -18.94 5.82
N SER A 274 -11.87 -18.25 6.91
CA SER A 274 -13.16 -18.19 7.58
C SER A 274 -13.57 -16.74 7.75
N ILE A 275 -14.88 -16.47 7.72
CA ILE A 275 -15.41 -15.11 7.90
C ILE A 275 -16.39 -15.07 9.05
N GLY A 276 -16.46 -13.92 9.74
CA GLY A 276 -17.49 -13.64 10.70
C GLY A 276 -18.85 -13.44 10.01
N THR A 277 -19.92 -13.81 10.71
CA THR A 277 -21.30 -13.71 10.22
C THR A 277 -22.17 -13.03 11.26
N ILE A 278 -23.02 -12.10 10.83
CA ILE A 278 -24.03 -11.43 11.66
C ILE A 278 -25.38 -12.08 11.41
N PHE A 279 -26.19 -12.17 12.44
CA PHE A 279 -27.58 -12.62 12.38
C PHE A 279 -28.49 -11.55 12.99
N THR A 280 -29.15 -10.78 12.14
CA THR A 280 -30.21 -9.84 12.60
C THR A 280 -31.56 -10.55 12.71
N LYS A 281 -31.70 -11.71 12.08
CA LYS A 281 -32.86 -12.59 12.16
C LYS A 281 -32.44 -14.01 12.53
N MET A 282 -33.21 -14.64 13.39
CA MET A 282 -32.97 -16.03 13.85
C MET A 282 -32.86 -16.97 12.63
N TRP A 283 -31.80 -17.79 12.61
CA TRP A 283 -31.51 -18.79 11.56
C TRP A 283 -31.24 -18.24 10.16
N SER A 284 -31.20 -16.93 9.97
CA SER A 284 -30.90 -16.28 8.70
C SER A 284 -29.66 -15.42 8.82
N ALA A 285 -28.54 -15.89 8.26
CA ALA A 285 -27.31 -15.14 8.22
C ALA A 285 -27.45 -13.92 7.30
N ASP A 286 -26.99 -12.77 7.78
CA ASP A 286 -26.87 -11.59 6.94
C ASP A 286 -25.68 -11.76 6.01
N TYR A 287 -25.92 -11.56 4.73
CA TYR A 287 -24.89 -11.63 3.71
C TYR A 287 -25.04 -10.50 2.70
N TYR A 288 -24.01 -9.71 2.58
CA TYR A 288 -23.91 -8.55 1.69
C TYR A 288 -22.74 -8.76 0.73
N PRO A 289 -22.97 -9.33 -0.48
CA PRO A 289 -21.90 -9.70 -1.41
C PRO A 289 -21.05 -8.52 -1.89
N GLU A 290 -21.60 -7.31 -1.85
CA GLU A 290 -20.89 -6.06 -2.17
C GLU A 290 -19.98 -5.56 -1.05
N GLY A 291 -20.18 -6.05 0.19
CA GLY A 291 -19.47 -5.60 1.39
C GLY A 291 -18.44 -6.61 1.88
N CYS A 292 -17.42 -6.09 2.54
CA CYS A 292 -16.46 -6.92 3.25
C CYS A 292 -17.10 -7.49 4.54
N PRO A 293 -16.74 -8.71 5.00
CA PRO A 293 -17.30 -9.29 6.21
C PRO A 293 -16.85 -8.54 7.47
N PRO A 294 -17.57 -8.65 8.59
CA PRO A 294 -17.23 -7.93 9.83
C PRO A 294 -15.90 -8.35 10.44
N SER A 295 -15.48 -9.57 10.18
CA SER A 295 -14.19 -10.13 10.59
C SER A 295 -13.78 -11.27 9.64
N SER A 296 -12.50 -11.54 9.57
CA SER A 296 -11.96 -12.68 8.82
C SER A 296 -10.75 -13.30 9.51
N SER A 297 -10.53 -14.58 9.21
CA SER A 297 -9.28 -15.30 9.48
C SER A 297 -8.85 -15.97 8.18
N VAL A 298 -7.64 -15.63 7.71
CA VAL A 298 -7.09 -16.10 6.44
C VAL A 298 -5.79 -16.84 6.70
N SER A 299 -5.65 -18.04 6.14
CA SER A 299 -4.42 -18.84 6.17
C SER A 299 -3.77 -18.86 4.80
N LEU A 300 -2.50 -18.44 4.73
CA LEU A 300 -1.67 -18.42 3.55
C LEU A 300 -0.49 -19.37 3.76
N HIS A 301 -0.17 -20.20 2.78
CA HIS A 301 0.98 -21.09 2.84
C HIS A 301 2.05 -20.66 1.85
N PHE A 302 3.31 -20.74 2.29
CA PHE A 302 4.48 -20.41 1.48
C PHE A 302 5.47 -21.56 1.52
N ASP A 303 6.13 -21.79 0.40
CA ASP A 303 7.28 -22.69 0.34
C ASP A 303 8.46 -22.12 1.15
N ALA A 304 9.41 -23.01 1.47
CA ALA A 304 10.70 -22.59 2.03
C ALA A 304 11.40 -21.57 1.12
N THR A 305 12.12 -20.64 1.73
CA THR A 305 12.86 -19.58 1.03
C THR A 305 14.36 -19.74 1.23
N GLU A 306 15.15 -18.90 0.58
CA GLU A 306 16.60 -18.85 0.86
C GLU A 306 16.89 -18.41 2.30
N LYS A 307 16.05 -17.54 2.87
CA LYS A 307 16.19 -17.04 4.25
C LYS A 307 15.59 -17.94 5.31
N ASN A 308 14.58 -18.72 4.98
CA ASN A 308 13.91 -19.64 5.90
C ASN A 308 13.71 -21.03 5.25
N LYS A 309 14.42 -22.02 5.73
CA LYS A 309 14.45 -23.37 5.15
C LYS A 309 13.29 -24.28 5.57
N SER A 310 12.20 -23.70 6.05
CA SER A 310 10.94 -24.38 6.37
C SER A 310 9.79 -23.75 5.62
N PRO A 311 8.79 -24.51 5.15
CA PRO A 311 7.51 -23.95 4.73
C PRO A 311 6.88 -23.15 5.86
N ILE A 312 6.08 -22.14 5.50
CA ILE A 312 5.50 -21.19 6.44
C ILE A 312 3.99 -21.18 6.28
N GLN A 313 3.28 -21.30 7.39
CA GLN A 313 1.88 -20.98 7.49
C GLN A 313 1.75 -19.58 8.10
N MET A 314 1.17 -18.66 7.35
CA MET A 314 0.85 -17.31 7.83
C MET A 314 -0.66 -17.20 8.04
N THR A 315 -1.07 -16.82 9.25
CA THR A 315 -2.47 -16.55 9.57
C THR A 315 -2.67 -15.05 9.75
N TRP A 316 -3.57 -14.49 9.00
CA TRP A 316 -4.14 -13.16 9.21
C TRP A 316 -5.44 -13.26 9.99
N SER A 317 -5.70 -12.31 10.90
CA SER A 317 -7.00 -12.15 11.56
C SER A 317 -7.35 -10.68 11.72
N ASP A 318 -8.62 -10.35 11.49
CA ASP A 318 -9.15 -8.99 11.65
C ASP A 318 -10.48 -8.99 12.43
N GLY A 319 -11.07 -7.80 12.62
CA GLY A 319 -12.31 -7.65 13.38
C GLY A 319 -12.12 -7.86 14.89
N GLY A 320 -10.90 -7.68 15.41
CA GLY A 320 -10.58 -7.87 16.82
C GLY A 320 -10.28 -9.32 17.21
N ILE A 321 -10.23 -10.25 16.25
CA ILE A 321 -9.82 -11.63 16.50
C ILE A 321 -8.30 -11.65 16.72
N LYS A 322 -7.89 -11.97 17.95
CA LYS A 322 -6.48 -12.10 18.33
C LYS A 322 -5.99 -13.56 18.19
N PRO A 323 -4.71 -13.78 17.88
CA PRO A 323 -4.14 -15.13 17.87
C PRO A 323 -4.08 -15.70 19.30
N PHE A 324 -4.13 -17.02 19.41
CA PHE A 324 -3.82 -17.69 20.67
C PHE A 324 -2.33 -17.52 20.98
N HIS A 325 -2.05 -17.48 22.30
CA HIS A 325 -0.71 -17.30 22.85
C HIS A 325 0.19 -18.48 22.48
N PRO A 326 1.35 -18.27 21.83
CA PRO A 326 2.27 -19.36 21.51
C PRO A 326 2.99 -19.88 22.76
N ASP A 327 3.29 -21.17 22.81
CA ASP A 327 3.94 -21.82 23.94
C ASP A 327 5.31 -21.21 24.32
N LEU A 328 6.07 -20.72 23.32
CA LEU A 328 7.39 -20.12 23.54
C LEU A 328 7.33 -18.65 23.96
N LEU A 329 6.17 -18.03 23.94
CA LEU A 329 5.97 -16.65 24.42
C LEU A 329 5.61 -16.72 25.91
N PRO A 330 6.29 -15.98 26.82
CA PRO A 330 5.94 -15.99 28.24
C PRO A 330 4.47 -15.62 28.48
N ALA A 331 3.78 -16.37 29.36
CA ALA A 331 2.33 -16.25 29.55
C ALA A 331 1.86 -14.88 30.07
N ASP A 332 2.75 -14.11 30.67
CA ASP A 332 2.51 -12.74 31.13
C ASP A 332 2.69 -11.65 30.07
N VAL A 333 3.10 -12.03 28.84
CA VAL A 333 3.21 -11.08 27.72
C VAL A 333 1.83 -10.88 27.09
N SER A 334 1.34 -9.64 27.10
CA SER A 334 0.08 -9.28 26.48
C SER A 334 0.14 -9.37 24.94
N ILE A 335 -0.94 -9.85 24.34
CA ILE A 335 -1.17 -9.74 22.90
C ILE A 335 -1.97 -8.45 22.64
N GLU A 336 -1.31 -7.48 22.04
CA GLU A 336 -1.86 -6.15 21.77
C GLU A 336 -2.95 -6.20 20.67
N ASP A 337 -3.58 -5.06 20.38
CA ASP A 337 -4.69 -4.99 19.40
C ASP A 337 -4.25 -5.21 17.94
N ASN A 338 -2.97 -4.96 17.64
CA ASN A 338 -2.38 -5.18 16.33
C ASN A 338 -0.98 -5.74 16.51
N GLY A 339 -0.55 -6.63 15.64
CA GLY A 339 0.81 -7.12 15.72
C GLY A 339 1.14 -8.27 14.79
N VAL A 340 2.39 -8.68 14.94
CA VAL A 340 2.99 -9.82 14.24
C VAL A 340 3.70 -10.69 15.27
N ILE A 341 3.51 -12.00 15.17
CA ILE A 341 4.27 -13.02 15.89
C ILE A 341 4.86 -13.98 14.87
N MET A 342 6.18 -14.12 14.87
CA MET A 342 6.88 -15.15 14.08
C MET A 342 7.38 -16.22 15.03
N ILE A 343 6.97 -17.46 14.83
CA ILE A 343 7.23 -18.61 15.71
C ILE A 343 8.25 -19.53 15.05
N GLY A 344 9.40 -19.64 15.66
CA GLY A 344 10.47 -20.51 15.24
C GLY A 344 10.77 -21.62 16.24
N GLU A 345 11.70 -22.51 15.88
CA GLU A 345 12.09 -23.69 16.68
C GLU A 345 12.65 -23.35 18.06
N LYS A 346 13.32 -22.19 18.17
CA LYS A 346 14.07 -21.79 19.36
C LYS A 346 13.48 -20.59 20.10
N GLY A 347 12.53 -19.90 19.50
CA GLY A 347 11.97 -18.68 20.08
C GLY A 347 10.91 -18.01 19.22
N VAL A 348 10.49 -16.84 19.67
CA VAL A 348 9.41 -16.05 19.07
C VAL A 348 9.87 -14.61 18.88
N ILE A 349 9.58 -14.05 17.71
CA ILE A 349 9.73 -12.62 17.44
C ILE A 349 8.34 -11.97 17.47
N THR A 350 8.20 -10.86 18.18
CA THR A 350 6.98 -10.03 18.18
C THR A 350 7.29 -8.61 17.76
N CYS A 351 6.36 -7.93 17.08
CA CYS A 351 6.40 -6.50 16.82
C CYS A 351 5.00 -5.94 16.54
N ASP A 352 4.89 -4.60 16.54
CA ASP A 352 3.64 -3.91 16.23
C ASP A 352 3.42 -3.69 14.72
N ALA A 353 2.35 -2.94 14.39
CA ALA A 353 1.87 -2.73 13.03
C ALA A 353 2.88 -2.11 12.05
N TYR A 354 3.89 -1.39 12.52
CA TYR A 354 4.91 -0.74 11.69
C TYR A 354 6.32 -1.26 11.99
N GLY A 355 6.41 -2.44 12.64
CA GLY A 355 7.67 -3.03 13.07
C GLY A 355 8.33 -2.26 14.21
N ASN A 356 7.59 -1.44 14.97
CA ASN A 356 8.11 -0.86 16.20
C ASN A 356 8.09 -1.87 17.32
N ASP A 357 8.85 -1.56 18.40
CA ASP A 357 8.95 -2.37 19.60
C ASP A 357 9.22 -3.87 19.33
N PRO A 358 10.15 -4.22 18.40
CA PRO A 358 10.46 -5.61 18.13
C PRO A 358 11.10 -6.27 19.34
N LYS A 359 10.65 -7.48 19.67
CA LYS A 359 11.15 -8.27 20.78
C LYS A 359 11.44 -9.69 20.31
N LEU A 360 12.57 -10.23 20.78
CA LEU A 360 12.93 -11.63 20.58
C LEU A 360 12.91 -12.34 21.94
N TYR A 361 12.12 -13.38 22.04
CA TYR A 361 11.98 -14.27 23.17
C TYR A 361 12.64 -15.60 22.84
N LEU A 362 13.65 -15.98 23.59
CA LEU A 362 14.35 -17.26 23.51
C LEU A 362 14.11 -18.06 24.80
N LYS A 363 13.98 -19.36 24.68
CA LYS A 363 13.69 -20.22 25.85
C LYS A 363 14.81 -20.12 26.89
N GLY A 364 14.44 -19.67 28.09
CA GLY A 364 15.39 -19.56 29.24
C GLY A 364 16.32 -18.36 29.17
N GLU A 365 16.16 -17.44 28.23
CA GLU A 365 16.96 -16.23 28.11
C GLU A 365 16.16 -14.97 28.44
N PRO A 366 16.80 -13.88 28.86
CA PRO A 366 16.16 -12.57 28.95
C PRO A 366 15.65 -12.09 27.59
N VAL A 367 14.53 -11.37 27.58
CA VAL A 367 13.99 -10.79 26.34
C VAL A 367 14.98 -9.80 25.72
N ILE A 368 15.22 -9.97 24.42
CA ILE A 368 16.00 -9.04 23.61
C ILE A 368 15.05 -8.03 22.99
N LYS A 369 15.24 -6.73 23.28
CA LYS A 369 14.37 -5.64 22.77
C LYS A 369 15.13 -4.81 21.74
N GLY A 370 14.41 -4.37 20.71
CA GLY A 370 14.93 -3.36 19.81
C GLY A 370 14.93 -1.97 20.47
N GLU A 371 16.08 -1.30 20.42
CA GLU A 371 16.14 0.09 20.87
C GLU A 371 15.53 1.02 19.83
N ARG A 372 14.71 1.96 20.28
CA ARG A 372 14.03 2.91 19.41
C ARG A 372 15.04 3.82 18.69
N VAL A 373 15.11 3.71 17.37
CA VAL A 373 15.96 4.58 16.56
C VAL A 373 15.25 5.91 16.34
N LYS A 374 15.93 7.01 16.67
CA LYS A 374 15.41 8.36 16.41
C LYS A 374 15.62 8.69 14.92
N VAL A 375 14.54 8.79 14.17
CA VAL A 375 14.54 9.21 12.76
C VAL A 375 14.08 10.65 12.68
N SER A 376 14.85 11.49 11.98
CA SER A 376 14.57 12.94 11.85
C SER A 376 13.44 13.25 10.88
N GLU A 377 13.27 12.43 9.86
CA GLU A 377 12.27 12.64 8.82
C GLU A 377 10.93 11.97 9.20
N PRO A 378 9.78 12.58 8.84
CA PRO A 378 8.46 12.00 9.06
C PRO A 378 8.35 10.60 8.42
N GLU A 379 7.58 9.70 9.06
CA GLU A 379 7.30 8.38 8.53
C GLU A 379 8.58 7.62 8.09
N PHE A 380 9.63 7.70 8.91
CA PHE A 380 10.95 7.08 8.67
C PHE A 380 11.65 7.55 7.39
N GLY A 381 11.26 8.70 6.85
CA GLY A 381 11.82 9.23 5.61
C GLY A 381 11.36 8.50 4.35
N HIS A 382 10.31 7.69 4.43
CA HIS A 382 9.87 6.81 3.35
C HIS A 382 9.58 7.54 2.03
N GLN A 383 8.87 8.67 2.07
CA GLN A 383 8.60 9.50 0.90
C GLN A 383 9.88 10.19 0.38
N ARG A 384 10.80 10.57 1.29
CA ARG A 384 12.07 11.19 0.89
C ARG A 384 13.00 10.22 0.19
N GLN A 385 13.09 8.97 0.63
CA GLN A 385 13.85 7.92 -0.05
C GLN A 385 13.38 7.79 -1.51
N TRP A 386 12.06 7.81 -1.75
CA TRP A 386 11.51 7.77 -3.11
C TRP A 386 11.90 9.00 -3.93
N VAL A 387 11.79 10.20 -3.37
CA VAL A 387 12.18 11.44 -4.08
C VAL A 387 13.67 11.45 -4.42
N ASP A 388 14.53 11.03 -3.49
CA ASP A 388 15.96 10.96 -3.72
C ASP A 388 16.31 9.92 -4.79
N ALA A 389 15.63 8.78 -4.81
CA ALA A 389 15.73 7.79 -5.88
C ALA A 389 15.24 8.32 -7.24
N CYS A 390 14.17 9.13 -7.27
CA CYS A 390 13.71 9.78 -8.51
C CYS A 390 14.78 10.73 -9.08
N LYS A 391 15.47 11.47 -8.21
CA LYS A 391 16.57 12.36 -8.62
C LYS A 391 17.78 11.60 -9.15
N ALA A 392 18.11 10.48 -8.53
CA ALA A 392 19.20 9.61 -8.95
C ALA A 392 18.88 8.83 -10.23
N GLY A 393 17.61 8.52 -10.47
CA GLY A 393 17.10 7.86 -11.66
C GLY A 393 16.94 6.33 -11.52
N PHE A 394 16.29 5.74 -12.52
CA PHE A 394 16.04 4.31 -12.58
C PHE A 394 17.36 3.51 -12.60
N ASN A 395 17.43 2.42 -11.81
CA ASN A 395 18.60 1.57 -11.60
C ASN A 395 19.79 2.21 -10.86
N SER A 396 19.65 3.42 -10.30
CA SER A 396 20.63 3.97 -9.34
C SER A 396 20.71 3.14 -8.05
N GLU A 397 21.71 3.38 -7.23
CA GLU A 397 21.83 2.71 -5.92
C GLU A 397 20.68 3.14 -4.99
N GLU A 398 20.26 4.41 -5.07
CA GLU A 398 19.11 4.94 -4.34
C GLU A 398 17.82 4.21 -4.76
N HIS A 399 17.63 3.97 -6.08
CA HIS A 399 16.47 3.20 -6.55
C HIS A 399 16.50 1.75 -6.08
N LYS A 400 17.65 1.08 -6.14
CA LYS A 400 17.80 -0.32 -5.69
C LYS A 400 17.64 -0.46 -4.17
N SER A 401 17.95 0.58 -3.40
CA SER A 401 17.80 0.61 -1.95
C SER A 401 16.39 0.89 -1.46
N LEU A 402 15.45 1.22 -2.36
CA LEU A 402 14.05 1.47 -1.99
C LEU A 402 13.44 0.25 -1.31
N THR A 403 12.80 0.49 -0.18
CA THR A 403 12.26 -0.58 0.66
C THR A 403 10.98 -1.19 0.13
N SER A 404 10.29 -0.50 -0.79
CA SER A 404 8.95 -0.86 -1.26
C SER A 404 8.72 -0.51 -2.74
N SER A 405 9.76 -0.65 -3.59
CA SER A 405 9.60 -0.55 -5.04
C SER A 405 8.56 -1.57 -5.54
N PHE A 406 7.99 -1.38 -6.71
CA PHE A 406 6.95 -2.30 -7.21
C PHE A 406 7.47 -3.72 -7.46
N ASP A 407 8.78 -3.91 -7.62
CA ASP A 407 9.39 -5.25 -7.68
C ASP A 407 9.23 -6.02 -6.37
N TYR A 408 9.17 -5.32 -5.24
CA TYR A 408 8.91 -5.87 -3.92
C TYR A 408 7.43 -5.79 -3.54
N SER A 409 6.81 -4.63 -3.69
CA SER A 409 5.45 -4.38 -3.21
C SER A 409 4.36 -4.97 -4.11
N GLY A 410 4.66 -5.29 -5.36
CA GLY A 410 3.77 -6.05 -6.24
C GLY A 410 3.44 -7.43 -5.67
N PRO A 411 4.44 -8.28 -5.43
CA PRO A 411 4.25 -9.57 -4.75
C PRO A 411 3.60 -9.48 -3.36
N LEU A 412 3.95 -8.46 -2.56
CA LEU A 412 3.30 -8.23 -1.25
C LEU A 412 1.81 -7.89 -1.42
N THR A 413 1.47 -7.01 -2.36
CA THR A 413 0.07 -6.66 -2.67
C THR A 413 -0.70 -7.87 -3.16
N GLU A 414 -0.11 -8.69 -4.04
CA GLU A 414 -0.72 -9.94 -4.51
C GLU A 414 -1.02 -10.90 -3.36
N THR A 415 -0.08 -11.06 -2.43
CA THR A 415 -0.26 -11.89 -1.22
C THR A 415 -1.44 -11.42 -0.38
N VAL A 416 -1.56 -10.13 -0.14
CA VAL A 416 -2.68 -9.52 0.59
C VAL A 416 -4.01 -9.74 -0.16
N LEU A 417 -4.02 -9.48 -1.46
CA LEU A 417 -5.23 -9.61 -2.29
C LEU A 417 -5.66 -11.06 -2.51
N MET A 418 -4.76 -12.03 -2.40
CA MET A 418 -5.12 -13.45 -2.37
C MET A 418 -6.03 -13.79 -1.19
N GLY A 419 -5.78 -13.21 -0.02
CA GLY A 419 -6.70 -13.32 1.10
C GLY A 419 -8.07 -12.77 0.77
N ASN A 420 -8.15 -11.63 0.06
CA ASN A 420 -9.43 -11.07 -0.39
C ASN A 420 -10.15 -11.99 -1.41
N ILE A 421 -9.42 -12.68 -2.30
CA ILE A 421 -10.03 -13.68 -3.19
C ILE A 421 -10.69 -14.79 -2.38
N ALA A 422 -10.01 -15.31 -1.36
CA ALA A 422 -10.58 -16.35 -0.49
C ALA A 422 -11.83 -15.85 0.25
N ILE A 423 -11.79 -14.64 0.83
CA ILE A 423 -12.92 -14.01 1.54
C ILE A 423 -14.11 -13.82 0.60
N ARG A 424 -13.90 -13.26 -0.59
CA ARG A 424 -14.97 -13.04 -1.59
C ARG A 424 -15.54 -14.34 -2.14
N SER A 425 -14.71 -15.37 -2.22
CA SER A 425 -15.13 -16.69 -2.69
C SER A 425 -15.91 -17.49 -1.64
N TYR A 426 -15.78 -17.15 -0.34
CA TYR A 426 -16.26 -17.98 0.77
C TYR A 426 -17.73 -18.35 0.70
N ASN A 427 -18.59 -17.45 0.26
CA ASN A 427 -20.02 -17.65 0.13
C ASN A 427 -20.49 -17.87 -1.32
N LEU A 428 -19.57 -18.18 -2.26
CA LEU A 428 -19.97 -18.62 -3.59
C LEU A 428 -20.76 -19.92 -3.49
N GLU A 429 -21.93 -19.95 -4.12
CA GLU A 429 -22.85 -21.06 -4.16
C GLU A 429 -22.96 -21.66 -5.56
N GLU A 430 -23.06 -22.97 -5.61
CA GLU A 430 -23.36 -23.71 -6.83
C GLU A 430 -24.62 -24.57 -6.62
N LYS A 431 -25.56 -24.48 -7.57
CA LYS A 431 -26.74 -25.35 -7.57
C LYS A 431 -26.37 -26.69 -8.19
N LYS A 432 -26.60 -27.77 -7.44
CA LYS A 432 -26.50 -29.11 -8.01
C LYS A 432 -27.67 -29.34 -8.98
N GLU A 433 -27.35 -29.86 -10.16
CA GLU A 433 -28.34 -30.22 -11.15
C GLU A 433 -29.40 -31.17 -10.54
N GLY A 434 -30.68 -30.86 -10.69
CA GLY A 434 -31.79 -31.61 -10.11
C GLY A 434 -32.05 -31.38 -8.60
N SER A 435 -31.35 -30.46 -7.94
CA SER A 435 -31.54 -30.13 -6.52
C SER A 435 -32.08 -28.72 -6.31
N SER A 436 -32.98 -28.56 -5.35
CA SER A 436 -33.39 -27.22 -4.86
C SER A 436 -32.39 -26.60 -3.91
N ARG A 437 -31.35 -27.35 -3.50
CA ARG A 437 -30.33 -26.90 -2.54
C ARG A 437 -29.08 -26.48 -3.26
N SER A 438 -28.53 -25.31 -2.93
CA SER A 438 -27.19 -24.88 -3.28
C SER A 438 -26.17 -25.41 -2.27
N SER A 439 -24.91 -25.50 -2.68
CA SER A 439 -23.77 -25.81 -1.79
C SER A 439 -22.71 -24.72 -1.92
N TYR A 440 -22.09 -24.36 -0.79
CA TYR A 440 -20.97 -23.43 -0.77
C TYR A 440 -19.73 -24.08 -1.38
N VAL A 441 -19.28 -23.57 -2.52
CA VAL A 441 -18.12 -24.14 -3.25
C VAL A 441 -16.80 -23.43 -2.91
N GLY A 442 -16.86 -22.24 -2.31
CA GLY A 442 -15.68 -21.44 -1.96
C GLY A 442 -15.11 -21.74 -0.57
N ARG A 443 -15.79 -22.54 0.27
CA ARG A 443 -15.35 -22.90 1.62
C ARG A 443 -14.34 -24.04 1.58
N LYS A 444 -13.22 -23.81 0.91
CA LYS A 444 -12.13 -24.77 0.73
C LYS A 444 -10.82 -24.04 0.51
N LYS A 445 -9.71 -24.77 0.61
CA LYS A 445 -8.40 -24.31 0.24
C LYS A 445 -8.35 -24.01 -1.26
N LEU A 446 -7.97 -22.78 -1.63
CA LEU A 446 -7.78 -22.33 -3.00
C LEU A 446 -6.32 -22.45 -3.40
N LEU A 447 -6.04 -23.24 -4.43
CA LEU A 447 -4.69 -23.51 -4.93
C LEU A 447 -4.29 -22.46 -5.95
N TRP A 448 -3.22 -21.72 -5.69
CA TRP A 448 -2.76 -20.64 -6.55
C TRP A 448 -1.74 -21.09 -7.58
N ASP A 449 -1.90 -20.64 -8.80
CA ASP A 449 -0.91 -20.69 -9.86
C ASP A 449 -0.38 -19.25 -10.07
N GLY A 450 0.74 -18.96 -9.44
CA GLY A 450 1.33 -17.63 -9.48
C GLY A 450 1.80 -17.21 -10.87
N ASP A 451 2.23 -18.14 -11.70
CA ASP A 451 2.72 -17.84 -13.05
C ASP A 451 1.58 -17.40 -13.96
N ASN A 452 0.43 -18.08 -13.88
CA ASN A 452 -0.75 -17.80 -14.69
C ASN A 452 -1.77 -16.88 -14.00
N MET A 453 -1.52 -16.45 -12.76
CA MET A 453 -2.45 -15.64 -11.94
C MET A 453 -3.84 -16.28 -11.88
N LYS A 454 -3.91 -17.56 -11.49
CA LYS A 454 -5.15 -18.34 -11.55
C LYS A 454 -5.34 -19.24 -10.33
N ILE A 455 -6.58 -19.30 -9.81
CA ILE A 455 -7.02 -20.34 -8.88
C ILE A 455 -7.29 -21.62 -9.69
N LYS A 456 -6.55 -22.69 -9.38
CA LYS A 456 -6.59 -23.95 -10.14
C LYS A 456 -7.83 -24.82 -9.88
N ASN A 457 -8.35 -24.79 -8.65
CA ASN A 457 -9.37 -25.72 -8.17
C ASN A 457 -10.75 -25.11 -7.92
N LEU A 458 -10.95 -23.85 -8.31
CA LEU A 458 -12.25 -23.17 -8.27
C LEU A 458 -12.30 -22.07 -9.33
N GLU A 459 -12.84 -22.40 -10.51
CA GLU A 459 -12.88 -21.44 -11.63
C GLU A 459 -13.65 -20.16 -11.29
N ALA A 460 -14.76 -20.28 -10.54
CA ALA A 460 -15.56 -19.13 -10.12
C ALA A 460 -14.80 -18.11 -9.25
N ALA A 461 -13.72 -18.49 -8.57
CA ALA A 461 -12.90 -17.57 -7.80
C ALA A 461 -12.05 -16.63 -8.69
N ASN A 462 -11.79 -17.03 -9.94
CA ASN A 462 -10.96 -16.26 -10.86
C ASN A 462 -11.58 -14.92 -11.26
N GLN A 463 -12.89 -14.75 -11.12
CA GLN A 463 -13.57 -13.47 -11.32
C GLN A 463 -13.06 -12.36 -10.39
N PHE A 464 -12.41 -12.72 -9.27
CA PHE A 464 -11.86 -11.77 -8.29
C PHE A 464 -10.38 -11.46 -8.49
N VAL A 465 -9.71 -12.13 -9.44
CA VAL A 465 -8.30 -11.88 -9.77
C VAL A 465 -8.13 -10.61 -10.60
N THR A 466 -9.13 -10.27 -11.38
CA THR A 466 -9.20 -9.07 -12.23
C THR A 466 -10.48 -8.30 -11.96
N ARG A 467 -10.59 -7.13 -12.58
CA ARG A 467 -11.82 -6.35 -12.68
C ARG A 467 -12.09 -6.14 -14.18
N ASP A 468 -13.35 -6.30 -14.58
CA ASP A 468 -13.81 -6.05 -15.95
C ASP A 468 -13.84 -4.55 -16.26
#